data_075f9636428c7b7ae302dbb1426d340d
#
_entry.id   075f9636428c7b7ae302dbb1426d340d
#
_cell.length_a   1.000
_cell.length_b   1.000
_cell.length_c   1.000
_cell.angle_alpha   90.00
_cell.angle_beta   90.00
_cell.angle_gamma   90.00
#
_symmetry.space_group_name_H-M   'P 1'
#
loop_
_entity.id
_entity.type
_entity.pdbx_description
1 polymer ?
#
loop_
_entity_poly.entity_id
_entity_poly.type
_entity_poly.pdbx_seq_one_letter_code
_entity_poly.pdbx_strand_id
1 'polypeptide(L)'
;HMAKWTGVVTNKGAELLAAWAEGTTLNIYSAAAGTGTVAEAAMIAQTALAGQKQAASIVSHSKADGATGLKIQLQITAPSTGYTLNQFGIWAKVGSGEGKLLALFQNSEGIDVPSASDSPDFVYTFYGLIMISNTGSISVTVDASAVVTTATMQAAIAAAIADIPQTIIGTTPPTTSTVGVVGQQYIDKTNKRVWHCTAAEATGYTWILTSAGLS
;
A
#
# COMPACT_ATOMS: atom_id res chain seq x y z
N HIS A 1 24.58 1.64 8.74
CA HIS A 1 24.02 1.88 10.08
C HIS A 1 22.54 1.54 10.01
N MET A 2 22.10 0.56 10.80
CA MET A 2 20.65 0.34 10.94
C MET A 2 20.12 1.45 11.86
N ALA A 3 19.13 2.20 11.38
CA ALA A 3 18.43 3.20 12.16
C ALA A 3 17.87 2.55 13.44
N LYS A 4 18.27 3.05 14.59
CA LYS A 4 17.87 2.51 15.89
C LYS A 4 16.55 3.16 16.32
N TRP A 5 15.50 2.39 16.33
CA TRP A 5 14.21 2.81 16.85
C TRP A 5 14.06 2.45 18.32
N THR A 6 13.64 3.43 19.13
CA THR A 6 13.19 3.23 20.52
C THR A 6 11.67 3.32 20.53
N GLY A 7 11.01 2.35 21.15
CA GLY A 7 9.54 2.30 21.24
C GLY A 7 9.07 2.29 22.68
N VAL A 8 7.99 3.01 22.97
CA VAL A 8 7.34 3.04 24.28
C VAL A 8 5.83 2.94 24.13
N VAL A 9 5.19 2.31 25.10
CA VAL A 9 3.74 2.49 25.37
C VAL A 9 3.62 3.78 26.17
N THR A 10 2.78 4.72 25.74
CA THR A 10 2.63 5.99 26.42
C THR A 10 1.82 5.83 27.72
N ASN A 11 1.83 6.84 28.60
CA ASN A 11 0.96 6.83 29.80
C ASN A 11 -0.51 6.67 29.43
N LYS A 12 -0.97 7.34 28.35
CA LYS A 12 -2.32 7.19 27.83
C LYS A 12 -2.56 5.83 27.19
N GLY A 13 -1.54 5.26 26.57
CA GLY A 13 -1.57 3.88 26.09
C GLY A 13 -1.68 2.86 27.23
N ALA A 14 -0.98 3.07 28.34
CA ALA A 14 -1.08 2.22 29.52
C ALA A 14 -2.49 2.28 30.15
N GLU A 15 -3.12 3.46 30.20
CA GLU A 15 -4.52 3.61 30.61
C GLU A 15 -5.48 2.79 29.70
N LEU A 16 -5.27 2.84 28.37
CA LEU A 16 -6.05 2.03 27.41
C LEU A 16 -5.84 0.53 27.63
N LEU A 17 -4.61 0.09 27.86
CA LEU A 17 -4.30 -1.32 28.13
C LEU A 17 -4.91 -1.80 29.45
N ALA A 18 -4.95 -0.96 30.48
CA ALA A 18 -5.60 -1.28 31.74
C ALA A 18 -7.14 -1.43 31.56
N ALA A 19 -7.78 -0.49 30.86
CA ALA A 19 -9.21 -0.57 30.58
C ALA A 19 -9.56 -1.76 29.66
N TRP A 20 -8.70 -2.11 28.74
CA TRP A 20 -8.83 -3.31 27.90
C TRP A 20 -8.75 -4.59 28.74
N ALA A 21 -7.91 -4.64 29.76
CA ALA A 21 -7.79 -5.78 30.67
C ALA A 21 -9.10 -6.10 31.42
N GLU A 22 -10.01 -5.12 31.55
CA GLU A 22 -11.34 -5.27 32.14
C GLU A 22 -12.39 -5.92 31.21
N GLY A 23 -12.01 -6.37 30.03
CA GLY A 23 -12.82 -7.20 29.12
C GLY A 23 -13.45 -6.46 27.94
N THR A 24 -13.11 -5.19 27.72
CA THR A 24 -13.52 -4.44 26.52
C THR A 24 -12.56 -4.70 25.35
N THR A 25 -12.97 -4.40 24.12
CA THR A 25 -12.10 -4.55 22.94
C THR A 25 -11.18 -3.33 22.79
N LEU A 26 -9.87 -3.55 22.67
CA LEU A 26 -8.91 -2.55 22.25
C LEU A 26 -8.95 -2.43 20.73
N ASN A 27 -9.29 -1.24 20.22
CA ASN A 27 -9.34 -0.96 18.79
C ASN A 27 -8.19 -0.03 18.40
N ILE A 28 -7.21 -0.55 17.65
CA ILE A 28 -6.13 0.21 17.02
C ILE A 28 -6.64 0.65 15.65
N TYR A 29 -6.73 1.96 15.40
CA TYR A 29 -7.46 2.48 14.24
C TYR A 29 -6.69 3.46 13.39
N SER A 30 -5.58 4.02 13.87
CA SER A 30 -4.77 4.93 13.06
C SER A 30 -3.31 4.92 13.47
N ALA A 31 -2.46 5.31 12.52
CA ALA A 31 -1.05 5.57 12.72
C ALA A 31 -0.64 6.82 11.94
N ALA A 32 0.43 7.46 12.37
CA ALA A 32 1.00 8.61 11.68
C ALA A 32 2.53 8.64 11.82
N ALA A 33 3.16 9.27 10.83
CA ALA A 33 4.58 9.58 10.79
C ALA A 33 4.82 11.05 11.10
N GLY A 34 5.94 11.37 11.73
CA GLY A 34 6.27 12.74 12.10
C GLY A 34 7.76 13.02 12.12
N THR A 35 8.06 14.33 12.13
CA THR A 35 9.40 14.89 12.33
C THR A 35 9.58 15.33 13.79
N GLY A 36 10.78 15.57 14.17
CA GLY A 36 11.10 16.02 15.51
C GLY A 36 11.28 14.86 16.48
N THR A 37 11.92 15.18 17.58
CA THR A 37 12.27 14.23 18.63
C THR A 37 11.95 14.84 19.99
N VAL A 38 11.75 13.99 20.97
CA VAL A 38 11.65 14.37 22.38
C VAL A 38 12.72 13.61 23.16
N ALA A 39 13.06 14.07 24.35
CA ALA A 39 13.94 13.31 25.22
C ALA A 39 13.33 11.91 25.47
N GLU A 40 14.16 10.87 25.49
CA GLU A 40 13.70 9.48 25.62
C GLU A 40 12.82 9.29 26.87
N ALA A 41 13.22 9.90 28.01
CA ALA A 41 12.45 9.86 29.23
C ALA A 41 11.08 10.58 29.13
N ALA A 42 10.90 11.50 28.17
CA ALA A 42 9.65 12.23 27.95
C ALA A 42 8.71 11.53 26.96
N MET A 43 9.18 10.49 26.25
CA MET A 43 8.37 9.78 25.26
C MET A 43 7.08 9.19 25.85
N ILE A 44 7.17 8.64 27.05
CA ILE A 44 6.02 8.02 27.75
C ILE A 44 4.90 9.02 28.08
N ALA A 45 5.23 10.30 28.24
CA ALA A 45 4.26 11.35 28.56
C ALA A 45 3.63 12.00 27.31
N GLN A 46 4.07 11.63 26.11
CA GLN A 46 3.55 12.21 24.89
C GLN A 46 2.09 11.77 24.63
N THR A 47 1.29 12.70 24.14
CA THR A 47 -0.10 12.48 23.71
C THR A 47 -0.29 12.67 22.22
N ALA A 48 0.76 13.16 21.54
CA ALA A 48 0.83 13.39 20.11
C ALA A 48 2.28 13.26 19.63
N LEU A 49 2.51 13.22 18.32
CA LEU A 49 3.85 13.31 17.74
C LEU A 49 4.40 14.73 17.89
N ALA A 50 5.73 14.86 18.03
CA ALA A 50 6.40 16.15 18.12
C ALA A 50 6.25 17.03 16.86
N GLY A 51 5.94 16.43 15.72
CA GLY A 51 5.70 17.13 14.47
C GLY A 51 5.05 16.19 13.46
N GLN A 52 3.75 15.91 13.60
CA GLN A 52 3.03 15.04 12.67
C GLN A 52 3.08 15.57 11.24
N LYS A 53 3.40 14.71 10.27
CA LYS A 53 3.53 15.04 8.85
C LYS A 53 2.50 14.37 7.96
N GLN A 54 2.34 13.05 8.10
CA GLN A 54 1.40 12.30 7.27
C GLN A 54 0.82 11.12 8.02
N ALA A 55 -0.33 10.62 7.55
CA ALA A 55 -0.86 9.35 8.00
C ALA A 55 0.09 8.22 7.59
N ALA A 56 0.22 7.21 8.44
CA ALA A 56 0.86 5.95 8.11
C ALA A 56 -0.22 4.88 8.02
N SER A 57 -0.16 4.08 6.96
CA SER A 57 -1.07 2.96 6.77
C SER A 57 -0.70 1.79 7.68
N ILE A 58 -1.69 1.20 8.35
CA ILE A 58 -1.52 -0.07 9.06
C ILE A 58 -1.78 -1.18 8.05
N VAL A 59 -0.73 -1.87 7.58
CA VAL A 59 -0.86 -2.85 6.49
C VAL A 59 -1.01 -4.28 6.98
N SER A 60 -0.50 -4.59 8.17
CA SER A 60 -0.70 -5.89 8.79
C SER A 60 -0.45 -5.85 10.30
N HIS A 61 -0.95 -6.87 10.98
CA HIS A 61 -0.65 -7.13 12.38
C HIS A 61 -0.58 -8.62 12.64
N SER A 62 0.20 -9.02 13.64
CA SER A 62 0.28 -10.40 14.12
C SER A 62 0.65 -10.44 15.59
N LYS A 63 0.30 -11.53 16.29
CA LYS A 63 0.86 -11.79 17.62
C LYS A 63 2.36 -12.06 17.48
N ALA A 64 3.15 -11.57 18.44
CA ALA A 64 4.55 -11.94 18.53
C ALA A 64 4.68 -13.39 19.03
N ASP A 65 5.54 -14.20 18.38
CA ASP A 65 5.76 -15.59 18.75
C ASP A 65 6.28 -15.70 20.17
N GLY A 66 5.61 -16.53 20.99
CA GLY A 66 6.02 -16.85 22.36
C GLY A 66 5.97 -15.67 23.35
N ALA A 67 5.46 -14.51 22.94
CA ALA A 67 5.39 -13.32 23.78
C ALA A 67 3.99 -12.72 23.81
N THR A 68 3.69 -12.02 24.91
CA THR A 68 2.54 -11.15 25.05
C THR A 68 2.80 -9.84 24.30
N GLY A 69 2.79 -9.89 22.98
CA GLY A 69 3.09 -8.74 22.15
C GLY A 69 2.30 -8.71 20.85
N LEU A 70 2.14 -7.52 20.30
CA LEU A 70 1.50 -7.26 19.02
C LEU A 70 2.54 -6.64 18.08
N LYS A 71 2.84 -7.35 16.98
CA LYS A 71 3.61 -6.80 15.87
C LYS A 71 2.66 -6.03 14.96
N ILE A 72 3.01 -4.79 14.63
CA ILE A 72 2.27 -3.96 13.68
C ILE A 72 3.22 -3.53 12.57
N GLN A 73 2.78 -3.70 11.34
CA GLN A 73 3.48 -3.21 10.17
C GLN A 73 2.84 -1.90 9.73
N LEU A 74 3.64 -0.85 9.67
CA LEU A 74 3.25 0.46 9.17
C LEU A 74 3.94 0.76 7.85
N GLN A 75 3.29 1.53 7.00
CA GLN A 75 3.82 1.92 5.72
C GLN A 75 3.53 3.39 5.43
N ILE A 76 4.50 4.10 4.88
CA ILE A 76 4.35 5.44 4.31
C ILE A 76 4.86 5.45 2.88
N THR A 77 4.27 6.31 2.06
CA THR A 77 4.71 6.59 0.69
C THR A 77 5.29 7.99 0.60
N ALA A 78 5.89 8.33 -0.54
CA ALA A 78 6.42 9.67 -0.77
C ALA A 78 5.32 10.74 -0.61
N PRO A 79 5.52 11.75 0.24
CA PRO A 79 4.62 12.90 0.38
C PRO A 79 4.87 13.93 -0.74
N SER A 80 4.02 14.96 -0.82
CA SER A 80 4.24 16.08 -1.75
C SER A 80 5.54 16.85 -1.46
N THR A 81 5.94 16.92 -0.19
CA THR A 81 7.18 17.58 0.26
C THR A 81 7.95 16.62 1.15
N GLY A 82 9.19 16.35 0.81
CA GLY A 82 10.08 15.48 1.58
C GLY A 82 10.33 15.99 3.00
N TYR A 83 10.66 15.08 3.92
CA TYR A 83 10.96 15.39 5.32
C TYR A 83 11.85 14.32 5.95
N THR A 84 12.42 14.65 7.11
CA THR A 84 13.12 13.65 7.92
C THR A 84 12.14 12.98 8.87
N LEU A 85 11.95 11.67 8.73
CA LEU A 85 11.11 10.84 9.57
C LEU A 85 11.85 10.52 10.88
N ASN A 86 11.30 10.96 12.00
CA ASN A 86 11.84 10.68 13.32
C ASN A 86 10.87 9.90 14.22
N GLN A 87 9.57 9.97 13.97
CA GLN A 87 8.58 9.35 14.85
C GLN A 87 7.49 8.61 14.08
N PHE A 88 7.03 7.49 14.66
CA PHE A 88 5.74 6.88 14.37
C PHE A 88 4.89 6.86 15.64
N GLY A 89 3.62 7.23 15.51
CA GLY A 89 2.61 7.10 16.55
C GLY A 89 1.52 6.13 16.13
N ILE A 90 0.98 5.39 17.09
CA ILE A 90 -0.14 4.47 16.92
C ILE A 90 -1.24 4.87 17.88
N TRP A 91 -2.45 5.10 17.39
CA TRP A 91 -3.62 5.49 18.18
C TRP A 91 -4.58 4.33 18.34
N ALA A 92 -5.11 4.21 19.55
CA ALA A 92 -6.13 3.22 19.89
C ALA A 92 -7.22 3.82 20.77
N LYS A 93 -8.33 3.08 20.88
CA LYS A 93 -9.43 3.35 21.79
C LYS A 93 -9.98 2.05 22.34
N VAL A 94 -10.65 2.13 23.50
CA VAL A 94 -11.36 1.01 24.12
C VAL A 94 -12.86 1.25 23.98
N GLY A 95 -13.58 0.30 23.38
CA GLY A 95 -15.00 0.43 23.08
C GLY A 95 -15.32 1.69 22.26
N SER A 96 -16.28 2.48 22.71
CA SER A 96 -16.66 3.78 22.11
C SER A 96 -15.90 4.97 22.69
N GLY A 97 -14.88 4.75 23.52
CA GLY A 97 -14.11 5.80 24.17
C GLY A 97 -13.28 6.65 23.22
N GLU A 98 -12.70 7.72 23.77
CA GLU A 98 -11.81 8.62 23.03
C GLU A 98 -10.52 7.91 22.58
N GLY A 99 -10.07 8.24 21.39
CA GLY A 99 -8.80 7.74 20.87
C GLY A 99 -7.60 8.42 21.53
N LYS A 100 -6.61 7.63 21.95
CA LYS A 100 -5.40 8.09 22.62
C LYS A 100 -4.16 7.51 21.93
N LEU A 101 -3.04 8.20 22.05
CA LEU A 101 -1.74 7.69 21.58
C LEU A 101 -1.37 6.46 22.43
N LEU A 102 -1.42 5.27 21.80
CA LEU A 102 -1.09 4.00 22.44
C LEU A 102 0.41 3.81 22.57
N ALA A 103 1.12 4.01 21.46
CA ALA A 103 2.56 3.77 21.38
C ALA A 103 3.24 4.85 20.54
N LEU A 104 4.46 5.17 20.92
CA LEU A 104 5.36 6.09 20.23
C LEU A 104 6.68 5.39 19.95
N PHE A 105 7.11 5.43 18.69
CA PHE A 105 8.42 4.98 18.24
C PHE A 105 9.21 6.18 17.76
N GLN A 106 10.48 6.26 18.14
CA GLN A 106 11.36 7.37 17.78
C GLN A 106 12.72 6.87 17.31
N ASN A 107 13.21 7.53 16.26
CA ASN A 107 14.58 7.42 15.78
C ASN A 107 15.22 8.81 15.78
N SER A 108 16.23 9.02 16.63
CA SER A 108 16.89 10.32 16.76
C SER A 108 17.76 10.69 15.55
N GLU A 109 18.28 9.69 14.82
CA GLU A 109 19.08 9.95 13.61
C GLU A 109 18.21 10.38 12.43
N GLY A 110 16.94 9.95 12.42
CA GLY A 110 15.99 10.22 11.35
C GLY A 110 16.24 9.38 10.09
N ILE A 111 15.24 9.36 9.24
CA ILE A 111 15.27 8.71 7.93
C ILE A 111 14.78 9.72 6.91
N ASP A 112 15.51 9.89 5.82
CA ASP A 112 15.11 10.78 4.75
C ASP A 112 13.93 10.18 3.98
N VAL A 113 12.83 10.94 3.92
CA VAL A 113 11.63 10.61 3.14
C VAL A 113 11.58 11.60 1.98
N PRO A 114 11.87 11.14 0.75
CA PRO A 114 11.89 12.01 -0.41
C PRO A 114 10.48 12.50 -0.78
N SER A 115 10.42 13.58 -1.55
CA SER A 115 9.16 14.02 -2.14
C SER A 115 8.68 13.08 -3.25
N ALA A 116 7.39 13.07 -3.54
CA ALA A 116 6.83 12.29 -4.64
C ALA A 116 7.35 12.76 -6.03
N SER A 117 7.80 14.02 -6.15
CA SER A 117 8.45 14.51 -7.36
C SER A 117 9.84 13.93 -7.57
N ASP A 118 10.56 13.62 -6.49
CA ASP A 118 11.92 13.07 -6.55
C ASP A 118 11.94 11.55 -6.60
N SER A 119 10.99 10.92 -5.91
CA SER A 119 10.88 9.45 -5.81
C SER A 119 9.41 9.03 -5.71
N PRO A 120 8.67 8.98 -6.82
CA PRO A 120 7.23 8.68 -6.79
C PRO A 120 6.90 7.29 -6.26
N ASP A 121 7.80 6.33 -6.41
CA ASP A 121 7.62 4.94 -5.98
C ASP A 121 8.21 4.64 -4.59
N PHE A 122 8.61 5.69 -3.86
CA PHE A 122 9.15 5.50 -2.51
C PHE A 122 8.12 4.92 -1.57
N VAL A 123 8.52 3.85 -0.90
CA VAL A 123 7.76 3.19 0.17
C VAL A 123 8.71 2.86 1.32
N TYR A 124 8.37 3.29 2.50
CA TYR A 124 9.07 2.90 3.72
C TYR A 124 8.16 2.02 4.57
N THR A 125 8.67 0.86 4.97
CA THR A 125 7.95 -0.09 5.83
C THR A 125 8.62 -0.17 7.19
N PHE A 126 7.84 0.02 8.24
CA PHE A 126 8.26 -0.05 9.63
C PHE A 126 7.54 -1.18 10.36
N TYR A 127 8.26 -1.90 11.20
CA TYR A 127 7.72 -2.95 12.06
C TYR A 127 7.84 -2.52 13.52
N GLY A 128 6.69 -2.24 14.16
CA GLY A 128 6.60 -1.94 15.59
C GLY A 128 6.20 -3.17 16.40
N LEU A 129 6.79 -3.33 17.59
CA LEU A 129 6.36 -4.31 18.58
C LEU A 129 5.79 -3.58 19.80
N ILE A 130 4.52 -3.84 20.10
CA ILE A 130 3.86 -3.34 21.31
C ILE A 130 3.72 -4.51 22.27
N MET A 131 4.38 -4.41 23.43
CA MET A 131 4.27 -5.43 24.47
C MET A 131 2.92 -5.30 25.17
N ILE A 132 2.18 -6.38 25.23
CA ILE A 132 0.83 -6.44 25.78
C ILE A 132 0.77 -7.59 26.78
N SER A 133 0.43 -7.31 28.01
CA SER A 133 0.41 -8.30 29.10
C SER A 133 -0.89 -9.09 29.24
N ASN A 134 -1.85 -8.90 28.31
CA ASN A 134 -3.18 -9.50 28.40
C ASN A 134 -3.56 -10.23 27.09
N THR A 135 -4.42 -11.26 27.24
CA THR A 135 -4.96 -12.10 26.15
C THR A 135 -6.32 -11.64 25.62
N GLY A 136 -6.82 -10.45 26.03
CA GLY A 136 -8.10 -9.90 25.61
C GLY A 136 -8.22 -9.67 24.09
N SER A 137 -9.42 -9.33 23.63
CA SER A 137 -9.70 -9.06 22.23
C SER A 137 -9.03 -7.77 21.74
N ILE A 138 -8.24 -7.86 20.67
CA ILE A 138 -7.66 -6.71 19.99
C ILE A 138 -8.24 -6.67 18.58
N SER A 139 -8.71 -5.51 18.18
CA SER A 139 -9.10 -5.21 16.81
C SER A 139 -8.08 -4.22 16.23
N VAL A 140 -7.65 -4.46 15.01
CA VAL A 140 -6.76 -3.55 14.27
C VAL A 140 -7.42 -3.23 12.93
N THR A 141 -7.61 -1.94 12.66
CA THR A 141 -8.09 -1.48 11.36
C THR A 141 -6.91 -1.46 10.40
N VAL A 142 -6.94 -2.35 9.41
CA VAL A 142 -5.95 -2.39 8.33
C VAL A 142 -6.45 -1.52 7.19
N ASP A 143 -5.59 -0.65 6.69
CA ASP A 143 -5.90 0.15 5.51
C ASP A 143 -5.76 -0.73 4.26
N ALA A 144 -6.89 -1.21 3.76
CA ALA A 144 -6.95 -2.07 2.58
C ALA A 144 -6.43 -1.38 1.30
N SER A 145 -6.43 -0.04 1.26
CA SER A 145 -5.92 0.71 0.10
C SER A 145 -4.40 0.69 0.00
N ALA A 146 -3.71 0.51 1.12
CA ALA A 146 -2.24 0.43 1.16
C ALA A 146 -1.70 -0.99 0.90
N VAL A 147 -2.57 -2.00 0.87
CA VAL A 147 -2.18 -3.40 0.63
C VAL A 147 -2.43 -3.74 -0.83
N VAL A 148 -1.38 -4.04 -1.58
CA VAL A 148 -1.52 -4.64 -2.90
C VAL A 148 -2.03 -6.07 -2.70
N THR A 149 -3.33 -6.27 -2.84
CA THR A 149 -3.93 -7.61 -2.78
C THR A 149 -3.73 -8.33 -4.11
N THR A 150 -3.81 -9.66 -4.10
CA THR A 150 -3.81 -10.46 -5.33
C THR A 150 -4.91 -9.98 -6.29
N ALA A 151 -6.08 -9.60 -5.78
CA ALA A 151 -7.18 -9.09 -6.57
C ALA A 151 -6.86 -7.73 -7.24
N THR A 152 -6.28 -6.77 -6.51
CA THR A 152 -5.88 -5.47 -7.09
C THR A 152 -4.77 -5.61 -8.10
N MET A 153 -3.81 -6.50 -7.85
CA MET A 153 -2.74 -6.81 -8.80
C MET A 153 -3.28 -7.48 -10.06
N GLN A 154 -4.17 -8.47 -9.93
CA GLN A 154 -4.81 -9.12 -11.06
C GLN A 154 -5.66 -8.14 -11.88
N ALA A 155 -6.38 -7.22 -11.24
CA ALA A 155 -7.14 -6.18 -11.93
C ALA A 155 -6.24 -5.23 -12.71
N ALA A 156 -5.10 -4.80 -12.13
CA ALA A 156 -4.13 -3.95 -12.80
C ALA A 156 -3.46 -4.67 -14.01
N ILE A 157 -3.11 -5.94 -13.85
CA ILE A 157 -2.57 -6.76 -14.93
C ILE A 157 -3.62 -6.95 -16.04
N ALA A 158 -4.87 -7.25 -15.69
CA ALA A 158 -5.94 -7.40 -16.67
C ALA A 158 -6.20 -6.10 -17.43
N ALA A 159 -6.19 -4.95 -16.76
CA ALA A 159 -6.31 -3.64 -17.41
C ALA A 159 -5.13 -3.38 -18.37
N ALA A 160 -3.90 -3.63 -17.94
CA ALA A 160 -2.72 -3.46 -18.79
C ALA A 160 -2.72 -4.39 -20.02
N ILE A 161 -3.22 -5.62 -19.86
CA ILE A 161 -3.36 -6.57 -20.98
C ILE A 161 -4.49 -6.14 -21.94
N ALA A 162 -5.57 -5.55 -21.42
CA ALA A 162 -6.69 -5.08 -22.25
C ALA A 162 -6.27 -3.94 -23.19
N ASP A 163 -5.29 -3.13 -22.83
CA ASP A 163 -4.74 -2.06 -23.66
C ASP A 163 -3.76 -2.57 -24.74
N ILE A 164 -3.35 -3.85 -24.65
CA ILE A 164 -2.47 -4.46 -25.68
C ILE A 164 -3.34 -5.05 -26.77
N PRO A 165 -3.21 -4.62 -28.05
CA PRO A 165 -3.96 -5.17 -29.15
C PRO A 165 -3.70 -6.69 -29.29
N GLN A 166 -4.72 -7.50 -28.96
CA GLN A 166 -4.61 -8.96 -29.05
C GLN A 166 -4.65 -9.41 -30.52
N THR A 167 -3.84 -10.41 -30.87
CA THR A 167 -3.87 -10.97 -32.22
C THR A 167 -5.23 -11.64 -32.49
N ILE A 168 -5.89 -11.22 -33.57
CA ILE A 168 -7.11 -11.86 -34.05
C ILE A 168 -6.72 -13.04 -34.96
N ILE A 169 -7.40 -14.16 -34.78
CA ILE A 169 -7.19 -15.36 -35.60
C ILE A 169 -8.47 -15.68 -36.35
N GLY A 170 -8.37 -15.72 -37.67
CA GLY A 170 -9.47 -16.04 -38.55
C GLY A 170 -9.13 -17.08 -39.61
N THR A 171 -10.10 -17.39 -40.46
CA THR A 171 -9.99 -18.36 -41.58
C THR A 171 -10.17 -17.72 -42.95
N THR A 172 -10.47 -16.42 -42.99
CA THR A 172 -10.64 -15.60 -44.19
C THR A 172 -9.90 -14.28 -44.03
N PRO A 173 -9.50 -13.57 -45.10
CA PRO A 173 -8.92 -12.25 -44.99
C PRO A 173 -9.85 -11.29 -44.22
N PRO A 174 -9.27 -10.36 -43.42
CA PRO A 174 -10.07 -9.33 -42.77
C PRO A 174 -10.67 -8.37 -43.82
N THR A 175 -11.82 -7.80 -43.47
CA THR A 175 -12.56 -6.85 -44.32
C THR A 175 -12.66 -5.51 -43.59
N THR A 176 -13.23 -4.49 -44.23
CA THR A 176 -13.52 -3.20 -43.58
C THR A 176 -14.52 -3.31 -42.43
N SER A 177 -15.25 -4.43 -42.32
CA SER A 177 -16.17 -4.75 -41.21
C SER A 177 -15.49 -5.56 -40.10
N THR A 178 -14.28 -6.03 -40.30
CA THR A 178 -13.53 -6.77 -39.27
C THR A 178 -13.02 -5.80 -38.21
N VAL A 179 -13.64 -5.84 -37.02
CA VAL A 179 -13.31 -4.94 -35.91
C VAL A 179 -11.85 -5.13 -35.51
N GLY A 180 -11.14 -4.02 -35.33
CA GLY A 180 -9.74 -4.01 -34.90
C GLY A 180 -9.35 -2.66 -34.29
N VAL A 181 -8.17 -2.62 -33.73
CA VAL A 181 -7.53 -1.38 -33.27
C VAL A 181 -6.23 -1.17 -34.03
N VAL A 182 -5.81 0.09 -34.18
CA VAL A 182 -4.56 0.41 -34.88
C VAL A 182 -3.38 -0.32 -34.23
N GLY A 183 -2.58 -1.00 -35.05
CA GLY A 183 -1.46 -1.84 -34.60
C GLY A 183 -1.83 -3.30 -34.32
N GLN A 184 -3.10 -3.64 -34.31
CA GLN A 184 -3.55 -5.02 -34.09
C GLN A 184 -3.19 -5.92 -35.27
N GLN A 185 -2.76 -7.13 -34.92
CA GLN A 185 -2.44 -8.17 -35.92
C GLN A 185 -3.65 -9.08 -36.14
N TYR A 186 -3.86 -9.48 -37.39
CA TYR A 186 -4.83 -10.50 -37.80
C TYR A 186 -4.10 -11.61 -38.57
N ILE A 187 -4.33 -12.86 -38.17
CA ILE A 187 -3.76 -14.06 -38.83
C ILE A 187 -4.88 -14.83 -39.52
N ASP A 188 -4.83 -14.88 -40.85
CA ASP A 188 -5.62 -15.76 -41.66
C ASP A 188 -4.95 -17.12 -41.73
N LYS A 189 -5.43 -18.09 -40.97
CA LYS A 189 -4.84 -19.44 -40.89
C LYS A 189 -4.98 -20.24 -42.20
N THR A 190 -6.09 -20.01 -42.91
CA THR A 190 -6.39 -20.77 -44.14
C THR A 190 -5.44 -20.36 -45.29
N ASN A 191 -5.27 -19.05 -45.48
CA ASN A 191 -4.45 -18.53 -46.54
C ASN A 191 -2.99 -18.27 -46.11
N LYS A 192 -2.66 -18.55 -44.82
CA LYS A 192 -1.33 -18.35 -44.23
C LYS A 192 -0.82 -16.92 -44.42
N ARG A 193 -1.65 -15.94 -44.06
CA ARG A 193 -1.37 -14.51 -44.25
C ARG A 193 -1.49 -13.74 -42.96
N VAL A 194 -0.69 -12.69 -42.80
CA VAL A 194 -0.72 -11.79 -41.67
C VAL A 194 -1.08 -10.38 -42.15
N TRP A 195 -2.01 -9.77 -41.43
CA TRP A 195 -2.51 -8.43 -41.71
C TRP A 195 -2.32 -7.56 -40.47
N HIS A 196 -2.12 -6.25 -40.67
CA HIS A 196 -2.12 -5.27 -39.59
C HIS A 196 -3.22 -4.24 -39.82
N CYS A 197 -3.93 -3.89 -38.73
CA CYS A 197 -4.87 -2.80 -38.73
C CYS A 197 -4.14 -1.47 -38.73
N THR A 198 -4.35 -0.64 -39.74
CA THR A 198 -3.68 0.66 -39.87
C THR A 198 -4.61 1.85 -39.66
N ALA A 199 -5.94 1.63 -39.75
CA ALA A 199 -6.94 2.62 -39.39
C ALA A 199 -8.17 1.95 -38.78
N ALA A 200 -8.76 2.58 -37.77
CA ALA A 200 -9.99 2.19 -37.10
C ALA A 200 -10.87 3.44 -36.98
N GLU A 201 -11.81 3.60 -37.89
CA GLU A 201 -12.67 4.76 -38.01
C GLU A 201 -14.14 4.38 -37.86
N ALA A 202 -15.02 5.33 -37.62
CA ALA A 202 -16.47 5.08 -37.50
C ALA A 202 -17.09 4.45 -38.76
N THR A 203 -16.42 4.60 -39.91
CA THR A 203 -16.87 4.08 -41.23
C THR A 203 -16.27 2.73 -41.57
N GLY A 204 -15.35 2.19 -40.76
CA GLY A 204 -14.74 0.89 -40.98
C GLY A 204 -13.27 0.81 -40.58
N TYR A 205 -12.68 -0.33 -40.87
CA TYR A 205 -11.31 -0.69 -40.52
C TYR A 205 -10.46 -0.90 -41.75
N THR A 206 -9.20 -0.46 -41.71
CA THR A 206 -8.24 -0.69 -42.78
C THR A 206 -7.20 -1.71 -42.35
N TRP A 207 -7.13 -2.82 -43.08
CA TRP A 207 -6.19 -3.89 -42.85
C TRP A 207 -5.18 -4.01 -44.02
N ILE A 208 -3.91 -3.99 -43.73
CA ILE A 208 -2.83 -4.10 -44.73
C ILE A 208 -2.15 -5.46 -44.55
N LEU A 209 -2.01 -6.18 -45.68
CA LEU A 209 -1.27 -7.42 -45.75
C LEU A 209 0.22 -7.15 -45.55
N THR A 210 0.81 -7.73 -44.50
CA THR A 210 2.22 -7.53 -44.16
C THR A 210 3.07 -8.78 -44.41
N SER A 211 2.48 -9.96 -44.47
CA SER A 211 3.17 -11.19 -44.82
C SER A 211 2.26 -12.13 -45.60
N ALA A 212 2.75 -12.65 -46.73
CA ALA A 212 2.11 -13.71 -47.47
C ALA A 212 3.01 -14.96 -47.40
N GLY A 213 2.45 -16.04 -46.85
CA GLY A 213 3.15 -17.31 -46.75
C GLY A 213 3.81 -17.53 -45.38
N LEU A 214 3.00 -17.87 -44.38
CA LEU A 214 3.52 -18.54 -43.18
C LEU A 214 3.80 -19.99 -43.58
N SER A 215 5.08 -20.35 -43.70
CA SER A 215 5.53 -21.73 -43.93
C SER A 215 5.24 -22.65 -42.76
#